data_39e43e95a3ab0bebbaed4223fde62e98
#
_entry.id   39e43e95a3ab0bebbaed4223fde62e98
#
_cell.length_a   1.000
_cell.length_b   1.000
_cell.length_c   1.000
_cell.angle_alpha   90.00
_cell.angle_beta   90.00
_cell.angle_gamma   90.00
#
_symmetry.space_group_name_H-M   'P 1'
#
loop_
_entity.id
_entity.type
_entity.pdbx_description
1 polymer ?
#
loop_
_entity_poly.entity_id
_entity_poly.type
_entity_poly.pdbx_seq_one_letter_code
_entity_poly.pdbx_strand_id
1 'polypeptide(L)'
;MLELDIPMSNMAQIKVIGVGGGGNNAVDRMIEDGLDGVEFISINTDGQALSKSKSATKIQIGEKLTKGLGAGGNPEIGQRSVDETQDDIAQALRGSDMVFILSLIHI
;
A
#
# COMPACT_ATOMS: atom_id res chain seq x y z
N MET A 1 -15.71 -30.71 16.24
CA MET A 1 -14.92 -29.76 15.49
C MET A 1 -13.98 -29.06 16.42
N LEU A 2 -12.75 -29.03 16.09
CA LEU A 2 -11.79 -28.26 16.85
C LEU A 2 -11.96 -26.80 16.51
N GLU A 3 -12.71 -26.12 17.31
CA GLU A 3 -12.69 -24.68 17.24
C GLU A 3 -11.43 -24.20 17.90
N LEU A 4 -10.55 -23.72 17.07
CA LEU A 4 -9.38 -23.04 17.58
C LEU A 4 -9.83 -21.64 17.97
N ASP A 5 -10.11 -21.47 19.24
CA ASP A 5 -10.29 -20.12 19.81
C ASP A 5 -8.94 -19.44 19.80
N ILE A 6 -8.45 -19.12 18.61
CA ILE A 6 -7.23 -18.35 18.49
C ILE A 6 -7.62 -16.89 18.61
N PRO A 7 -7.10 -16.17 19.61
CA PRO A 7 -7.35 -14.73 19.68
C PRO A 7 -6.91 -14.05 18.39
N MET A 8 -7.61 -13.00 17.99
CA MET A 8 -7.27 -12.27 16.77
C MET A 8 -5.81 -11.83 16.76
N SER A 9 -5.25 -11.54 17.94
CA SER A 9 -3.85 -11.14 18.08
C SER A 9 -2.85 -12.25 17.69
N ASN A 10 -3.30 -13.51 17.67
CA ASN A 10 -2.46 -14.65 17.31
C ASN A 10 -2.66 -15.12 15.87
N MET A 11 -3.56 -14.47 15.13
CA MET A 11 -3.75 -14.77 13.71
C MET A 11 -2.67 -14.05 12.90
N ALA A 12 -2.28 -14.67 11.79
CA ALA A 12 -1.31 -14.06 10.89
C ALA A 12 -1.84 -12.71 10.39
N GLN A 13 -1.01 -11.69 10.50
CA GLN A 13 -1.31 -10.35 10.00
C GLN A 13 -0.71 -10.21 8.62
N ILE A 14 -1.57 -10.27 7.61
CA ILE A 14 -1.15 -10.20 6.21
C ILE A 14 -1.52 -8.81 5.68
N LYS A 15 -0.55 -8.15 5.07
CA LYS A 15 -0.76 -6.84 4.44
C LYS A 15 -0.42 -6.91 2.97
N VAL A 16 -1.24 -6.27 2.16
CA VAL A 16 -1.02 -6.15 0.72
C VAL A 16 -0.85 -4.68 0.39
N ILE A 17 0.29 -4.34 -0.16
CA ILE A 17 0.65 -2.96 -0.47
C ILE A 17 0.66 -2.78 -1.98
N GLY A 18 -0.13 -1.83 -2.46
CA GLY A 18 -0.07 -1.42 -3.86
C GLY A 18 0.70 -0.11 -3.98
N VAL A 19 1.75 -0.11 -4.78
CA VAL A 19 2.61 1.06 -4.97
C VAL A 19 2.42 1.60 -6.38
N GLY A 20 2.18 2.91 -6.47
CA GLY A 20 1.96 3.58 -7.75
C GLY A 20 0.58 3.30 -8.33
N GLY A 21 0.32 3.84 -9.52
CA GLY A 21 -0.99 3.73 -10.15
C GLY A 21 -1.40 2.29 -10.43
N GLY A 22 -0.48 1.49 -10.99
CA GLY A 22 -0.75 0.10 -11.30
C GLY A 22 -0.96 -0.76 -10.07
N GLY A 23 -0.12 -0.56 -9.03
CA GLY A 23 -0.26 -1.28 -7.77
C GLY A 23 -1.53 -0.92 -7.03
N ASN A 24 -1.88 0.36 -7.00
CA ASN A 24 -3.13 0.82 -6.38
C ASN A 24 -4.35 0.23 -7.10
N ASN A 25 -4.30 0.17 -8.41
CA ASN A 25 -5.38 -0.40 -9.21
C ASN A 25 -5.55 -1.89 -8.93
N ALA A 26 -4.45 -2.63 -8.81
CA ALA A 26 -4.49 -4.04 -8.46
C ALA A 26 -5.11 -4.27 -7.08
N VAL A 27 -4.73 -3.45 -6.10
CA VAL A 27 -5.30 -3.52 -4.75
C VAL A 27 -6.80 -3.24 -4.78
N ASP A 28 -7.22 -2.22 -5.53
CA ASP A 28 -8.64 -1.89 -5.63
C ASP A 28 -9.44 -3.05 -6.21
N ARG A 29 -8.89 -3.76 -7.20
CA ARG A 29 -9.55 -4.94 -7.77
C ARG A 29 -9.69 -6.06 -6.76
N MET A 30 -8.67 -6.29 -5.94
CA MET A 30 -8.73 -7.30 -4.89
C MET A 30 -9.82 -6.97 -3.87
N ILE A 31 -9.97 -5.70 -3.52
CA ILE A 31 -11.00 -5.23 -2.61
C ILE A 31 -12.39 -5.43 -3.24
N GLU A 32 -12.54 -5.08 -4.50
CA GLU A 32 -13.81 -5.27 -5.22
C GLU A 32 -14.19 -6.73 -5.33
N ASP A 33 -13.21 -7.61 -5.50
CA ASP A 33 -13.44 -9.05 -5.58
C ASP A 33 -13.76 -9.68 -4.22
N GLY A 34 -13.73 -8.88 -3.16
CA GLY A 34 -14.13 -9.35 -1.84
C GLY A 34 -13.06 -10.14 -1.11
N LEU A 35 -11.80 -9.99 -1.48
CA LEU A 35 -10.71 -10.66 -0.76
C LEU A 35 -10.68 -10.16 0.68
N ASP A 36 -10.75 -11.10 1.60
CA ASP A 36 -10.90 -10.82 3.02
C ASP A 36 -9.71 -11.37 3.80
N GLY A 37 -9.58 -10.94 5.06
CA GLY A 37 -8.53 -11.43 5.94
C GLY A 37 -7.17 -10.77 5.76
N VAL A 38 -7.09 -9.72 4.94
CA VAL A 38 -5.85 -8.97 4.73
C VAL A 38 -6.11 -7.47 4.90
N GLU A 39 -5.08 -6.74 5.23
CA GLU A 39 -5.13 -5.28 5.26
C GLU A 39 -4.54 -4.74 3.97
N PHE A 40 -5.27 -3.86 3.32
CA PHE A 40 -4.82 -3.25 2.08
C PHE A 40 -4.28 -1.85 2.33
N ILE A 41 -3.13 -1.57 1.72
CA ILE A 41 -2.45 -0.28 1.83
C ILE A 41 -2.15 0.20 0.43
N SER A 42 -2.54 1.43 0.12
CA SER A 42 -2.21 2.07 -1.15
C SER A 42 -1.17 3.16 -0.92
N ILE A 43 -0.10 3.12 -1.69
CA ILE A 43 0.99 4.09 -1.62
C ILE A 43 1.13 4.74 -2.98
N ASN A 44 1.18 6.06 -3.02
CA ASN A 44 1.35 6.80 -4.27
C ASN A 44 1.94 8.18 -3.97
N THR A 45 2.58 8.76 -4.98
CA THR A 45 2.99 10.16 -4.93
C THR A 45 1.85 11.09 -5.30
N ASP A 46 0.87 10.59 -6.04
CA ASP A 46 -0.29 11.34 -6.52
C ASP A 46 -1.42 11.26 -5.50
N GLY A 47 -1.70 12.38 -4.83
CA GLY A 47 -2.74 12.43 -3.81
C GLY A 47 -4.15 12.26 -4.39
N GLN A 48 -4.38 12.68 -5.64
CA GLN A 48 -5.68 12.49 -6.27
C GLN A 48 -5.95 11.01 -6.56
N ALA A 49 -4.92 10.29 -7.01
CA ALA A 49 -5.06 8.86 -7.23
C ALA A 49 -5.36 8.12 -5.92
N LEU A 50 -4.70 8.53 -4.84
CA LEU A 50 -4.96 7.95 -3.52
C LEU A 50 -6.37 8.23 -3.03
N SER A 51 -6.90 9.40 -3.29
CA SER A 51 -8.25 9.74 -2.84
C SER A 51 -9.31 8.83 -3.47
N LYS A 52 -9.02 8.26 -4.63
CA LYS A 52 -9.91 7.34 -5.34
C LYS A 52 -9.67 5.89 -4.96
N SER A 53 -8.61 5.59 -4.24
CA SER A 53 -8.30 4.22 -3.82
C SER A 53 -9.33 3.72 -2.82
N LYS A 54 -9.60 2.44 -2.87
CA LYS A 54 -10.55 1.77 -1.97
C LYS A 54 -9.90 1.23 -0.71
N SER A 55 -8.58 1.35 -0.60
CA SER A 55 -7.86 0.88 0.58
C SER A 55 -8.25 1.65 1.83
N ALA A 56 -8.26 0.96 2.97
CA ALA A 56 -8.49 1.61 4.25
C ALA A 56 -7.31 2.48 4.67
N THR A 57 -6.10 2.06 4.32
CA THR A 57 -4.87 2.80 4.63
C THR A 57 -4.28 3.36 3.34
N LYS A 58 -4.00 4.65 3.34
CA LYS A 58 -3.44 5.35 2.19
C LYS A 58 -2.23 6.16 2.66
N ILE A 59 -1.12 6.04 1.95
CA ILE A 59 0.11 6.73 2.29
C ILE A 59 0.57 7.52 1.06
N GLN A 60 0.59 8.84 1.18
CA GLN A 60 1.16 9.68 0.14
C GLN A 60 2.64 9.86 0.43
N ILE A 61 3.47 9.59 -0.56
CA ILE A 61 4.92 9.69 -0.44
C ILE A 61 5.44 10.79 -1.35
N GLY A 62 6.60 11.34 -0.99
CA GLY A 62 7.27 12.33 -1.82
C GLY A 62 6.52 13.63 -1.98
N GLU A 63 5.67 14.00 -1.03
CA GLU A 63 4.88 15.22 -1.13
C GLU A 63 5.75 16.45 -1.31
N LYS A 64 6.85 16.53 -0.57
CA LYS A 64 7.77 17.65 -0.65
C LYS A 64 8.48 17.71 -2.01
N LEU A 65 8.74 16.57 -2.62
CA LEU A 65 9.45 16.49 -3.89
C LEU A 65 8.53 16.71 -5.08
N THR A 66 7.31 16.17 -5.02
CA THR A 66 6.37 16.22 -6.15
C THR A 66 5.22 17.19 -5.93
N LYS A 67 5.07 17.72 -4.73
CA LYS A 67 3.93 18.58 -4.32
C LYS A 67 2.58 17.93 -4.57
N GLY A 68 2.53 16.60 -4.43
CA GLY A 68 1.31 15.84 -4.62
C GLY A 68 0.92 15.56 -6.06
N LEU A 69 1.78 15.91 -7.01
CA LEU A 69 1.47 15.77 -8.45
C LEU A 69 1.88 14.42 -9.03
N GLY A 70 2.53 13.57 -8.22
CA GLY A 70 2.98 12.26 -8.69
C GLY A 70 4.37 12.31 -9.29
N ALA A 71 4.94 11.13 -9.52
CA ALA A 71 6.30 11.00 -10.05
C ALA A 71 6.35 11.22 -11.58
N GLY A 72 5.21 11.31 -12.23
CA GLY A 72 5.14 11.52 -13.67
C GLY A 72 5.82 10.42 -14.50
N GLY A 73 5.90 9.20 -13.97
CA GLY A 73 6.59 8.10 -14.62
C GLY A 73 8.10 8.12 -14.48
N ASN A 74 8.66 9.04 -13.67
CA ASN A 74 10.09 9.14 -13.45
C ASN A 74 10.50 8.24 -12.28
N PRO A 75 11.26 7.14 -12.54
CA PRO A 75 11.61 6.20 -11.47
C PRO A 75 12.48 6.82 -10.38
N GLU A 76 13.33 7.79 -10.73
CA GLU A 76 14.20 8.46 -9.77
C GLU A 76 13.38 9.26 -8.77
N ILE A 77 12.37 10.00 -9.24
CA ILE A 77 11.48 10.75 -8.35
C ILE A 77 10.68 9.78 -7.48
N GLY A 78 10.20 8.68 -8.04
CA GLY A 78 9.49 7.67 -7.29
C GLY A 78 10.33 7.08 -6.16
N GLN A 79 11.58 6.75 -6.44
CA GLN A 79 12.49 6.20 -5.43
C GLN A 79 12.78 7.20 -4.32
N ARG A 80 13.06 8.45 -4.69
CA ARG A 80 13.31 9.50 -3.70
C ARG A 80 12.08 9.78 -2.84
N SER A 81 10.89 9.65 -3.43
CA SER A 81 9.64 9.81 -2.70
C SER A 81 9.48 8.74 -1.62
N VAL A 82 9.85 7.50 -1.92
CA VAL A 82 9.83 6.41 -0.94
C VAL A 82 10.83 6.70 0.19
N ASP A 83 12.03 7.15 -0.16
CA ASP A 83 13.06 7.45 0.84
C ASP A 83 12.62 8.54 1.81
N GLU A 84 11.89 9.55 1.32
CA GLU A 84 11.39 10.66 2.15
C GLU A 84 10.38 10.19 3.19
N THR A 85 9.62 9.15 2.88
CA THR A 85 8.53 8.68 3.75
C THR A 85 8.76 7.28 4.28
N GLN A 86 10.03 6.85 4.31
CA GLN A 86 10.39 5.51 4.75
C GLN A 86 9.86 5.19 6.14
N ASP A 87 9.90 6.13 7.05
CA ASP A 87 9.43 5.94 8.43
C ASP A 87 7.91 5.69 8.48
N ASP A 88 7.14 6.40 7.64
CA ASP A 88 5.70 6.20 7.57
C ASP A 88 5.36 4.82 7.06
N ILE A 89 6.11 4.36 6.05
CA ILE A 89 5.91 3.03 5.50
C ILE A 89 6.29 1.96 6.53
N ALA A 90 7.42 2.14 7.21
CA ALA A 90 7.86 1.21 8.25
C ALA A 90 6.82 1.09 9.36
N GLN A 91 6.23 2.21 9.75
CA GLN A 91 5.20 2.21 10.78
C GLN A 91 3.94 1.47 10.32
N ALA A 92 3.55 1.64 9.06
CA ALA A 92 2.39 0.96 8.50
C ALA A 92 2.59 -0.55 8.41
N LEU A 93 3.83 -1.02 8.30
CA LEU A 93 4.16 -2.43 8.22
C LEU A 93 4.37 -3.09 9.58
N ARG A 94 4.42 -2.31 10.64
CA ARG A 94 4.69 -2.83 11.98
C ARG A 94 3.63 -3.85 12.38
N GLY A 95 4.06 -4.98 12.92
CA GLY A 95 3.16 -6.04 13.36
C GLY A 95 2.70 -6.99 12.24
N SER A 96 3.21 -6.82 11.02
CA SER A 96 2.86 -7.71 9.93
C SER A 96 3.66 -8.99 9.99
N ASP A 97 3.00 -10.12 9.76
CA ASP A 97 3.67 -11.42 9.64
C ASP A 97 4.08 -11.68 8.19
N MET A 98 3.32 -11.16 7.24
CA MET A 98 3.59 -11.32 5.82
C MET A 98 3.16 -10.08 5.08
N VAL A 99 3.98 -9.65 4.12
CA VAL A 99 3.69 -8.46 3.31
C VAL A 99 3.86 -8.82 1.85
N PHE A 100 2.82 -8.55 1.05
CA PHE A 100 2.89 -8.66 -0.40
C PHE A 100 2.95 -7.25 -0.98
N ILE A 101 3.90 -7.01 -1.87
CA ILE A 101 4.07 -5.72 -2.52
C ILE A 101 3.75 -5.87 -4.00
N LEU A 102 2.76 -5.10 -4.46
CA LEU A 102 2.33 -5.07 -5.85
C LEU A 102 2.80 -3.76 -6.46
N SER A 103 3.68 -3.86 -7.43
CA SER A 103 4.18 -2.69 -8.13
C SER A 103 4.31 -3.04 -9.61
N LEU A 104 3.77 -2.20 -10.47
CA LEU A 104 3.92 -2.35 -11.90
C LEU A 104 4.91 -1.31 -12.40
N ILE A 105 6.00 -1.81 -12.99
CA ILE A 105 6.96 -0.95 -13.64
C ILE A 105 6.56 -0.88 -15.11
N HIS A 106 6.29 0.33 -15.57
CA HIS A 106 6.02 0.56 -16.98
C HIS A 106 7.35 0.62 -17.71
N ILE A 107 7.59 -0.38 -18.52
CA ILE A 107 8.80 -0.47 -19.33
C ILE A 107 8.51 0.13 -20.70
#